data_32eaa59bfc5ab9d85b81e3595b48869b
#
_entry.id   32eaa59bfc5ab9d85b81e3595b48869b
#
_cell.length_a   1.000
_cell.length_b   1.000
_cell.length_c   1.000
_cell.angle_alpha   90.00
_cell.angle_beta   90.00
_cell.angle_gamma   90.00
#
_symmetry.space_group_name_H-M   'P 1'
#
loop_
_entity.id
_entity.type
_entity.pdbx_description
1 polymer ?
#
loop_
_entity_poly.entity_id
_entity_poly.type
_entity_poly.pdbx_seq_one_letter_code
_entity_poly.pdbx_strand_id
1 'polypeptide(L)'
;MKLKMILDWLVENWFLVVALIACIAAVLCLIFRFSGLPTKKQKEKVREWLVWACIKAEKKLQSDTGKLKLREVYDMFCAVPAFKWVAVVISFKQFEKWVSDALVEAKKMLASNKTLAEYVYGVNVEKEVAKIKEQLEKSVEAA
;
A
#
# COMPACT_ATOMS: atom_id res chain seq x y z
N MET A 1 10.04 -35.44 -38.10
CA MET A 1 9.02 -36.43 -37.73
C MET A 1 8.19 -36.02 -36.51
N LYS A 2 8.80 -35.70 -35.40
CA LYS A 2 8.05 -35.33 -34.17
C LYS A 2 7.19 -34.06 -34.31
N LEU A 3 7.65 -33.03 -35.03
CA LEU A 3 6.92 -31.79 -35.23
C LEU A 3 5.65 -31.99 -36.08
N LYS A 4 5.73 -32.83 -37.10
CA LYS A 4 4.57 -33.13 -37.98
C LYS A 4 3.48 -33.90 -37.22
N MET A 5 3.87 -34.89 -36.40
CA MET A 5 2.94 -35.62 -35.51
C MET A 5 2.23 -34.70 -34.52
N ILE A 6 2.94 -33.73 -33.96
CA ILE A 6 2.36 -32.75 -33.02
C ILE A 6 1.38 -31.83 -33.75
N LEU A 7 1.73 -31.40 -34.97
CA LEU A 7 0.85 -30.57 -35.80
C LEU A 7 -0.41 -31.30 -36.22
N ASP A 8 -0.28 -32.55 -36.68
CA ASP A 8 -1.42 -33.39 -37.09
C ASP A 8 -2.34 -33.66 -35.87
N TRP A 9 -1.79 -33.96 -34.70
CA TRP A 9 -2.54 -34.13 -33.46
C TRP A 9 -3.25 -32.84 -33.03
N LEU A 10 -2.59 -31.68 -33.16
CA LEU A 10 -3.18 -30.36 -32.87
C LEU A 10 -4.35 -30.03 -33.81
N VAL A 11 -4.22 -30.34 -35.08
CA VAL A 11 -5.29 -30.12 -36.07
C VAL A 11 -6.48 -31.07 -35.81
N GLU A 12 -6.22 -32.31 -35.47
CA GLU A 12 -7.24 -33.30 -35.16
C GLU A 12 -7.97 -33.01 -33.86
N ASN A 13 -7.27 -32.42 -32.89
CA ASN A 13 -7.81 -32.10 -31.57
C ASN A 13 -7.93 -30.58 -31.32
N TRP A 14 -8.11 -29.77 -32.38
CA TRP A 14 -8.17 -28.32 -32.27
C TRP A 14 -9.17 -27.81 -31.23
N PHE A 15 -10.28 -28.52 -31.05
CA PHE A 15 -11.30 -28.18 -30.05
C PHE A 15 -10.77 -28.29 -28.63
N LEU A 16 -9.99 -29.32 -28.31
CA LEU A 16 -9.35 -29.48 -27.01
C LEU A 16 -8.30 -28.40 -26.74
N VAL A 17 -7.56 -27.99 -27.78
CA VAL A 17 -6.57 -26.92 -27.70
C VAL A 17 -7.26 -25.58 -27.39
N VAL A 18 -8.36 -25.27 -28.09
CA VAL A 18 -9.14 -24.05 -27.85
C VAL A 18 -9.75 -24.07 -26.44
N ALA A 19 -10.29 -25.19 -26.01
CA ALA A 19 -10.82 -25.36 -24.65
C ALA A 19 -9.72 -25.16 -23.59
N LEU A 20 -8.54 -25.70 -23.78
CA LEU A 20 -7.41 -25.54 -22.89
C LEU A 20 -6.96 -24.07 -22.80
N ILE A 21 -6.84 -23.37 -23.92
CA ILE A 21 -6.50 -21.95 -23.97
C ILE A 21 -7.58 -21.13 -23.27
N ALA A 22 -8.86 -21.42 -23.47
CA ALA A 22 -9.95 -20.75 -22.79
C ALA A 22 -9.92 -20.97 -21.27
N CYS A 23 -9.61 -22.18 -20.81
CA CYS A 23 -9.44 -22.49 -19.39
C CYS A 23 -8.25 -21.72 -18.80
N ILE A 24 -7.12 -21.68 -19.46
CA ILE A 24 -5.93 -20.92 -19.02
C ILE A 24 -6.26 -19.43 -18.95
N ALA A 25 -6.91 -18.88 -19.97
CA ALA A 25 -7.33 -17.49 -19.98
C ALA A 25 -8.31 -17.17 -18.83
N ALA A 26 -9.28 -18.06 -18.55
CA ALA A 26 -10.21 -17.90 -17.43
C ALA A 26 -9.49 -17.94 -16.08
N VAL A 27 -8.56 -18.86 -15.90
CA VAL A 27 -7.73 -18.96 -14.68
C VAL A 27 -6.87 -17.71 -14.51
N LEU A 28 -6.23 -17.22 -15.57
CA LEU A 28 -5.46 -15.98 -15.54
C LEU A 28 -6.34 -14.78 -15.21
N CYS A 29 -7.53 -14.66 -15.82
CA CYS A 29 -8.51 -13.63 -15.47
C CYS A 29 -8.93 -13.69 -14.00
N LEU A 30 -9.15 -14.89 -13.47
CA LEU A 30 -9.46 -15.06 -12.05
C LEU A 30 -8.27 -14.67 -11.16
N ILE A 31 -7.07 -15.09 -11.50
CA ILE A 31 -5.84 -14.69 -10.79
C ILE A 31 -5.68 -13.18 -10.82
N PHE A 32 -5.82 -12.52 -11.98
CA PHE A 32 -5.75 -11.06 -12.09
C PHE A 32 -6.87 -10.35 -11.36
N ARG A 33 -8.05 -10.92 -11.30
CA ARG A 33 -9.18 -10.36 -10.57
C ARG A 33 -9.08 -10.56 -9.06
N PHE A 34 -8.51 -11.68 -8.60
CA PHE A 34 -8.30 -12.00 -7.19
C PHE A 34 -6.98 -11.50 -6.63
N SER A 35 -5.91 -11.49 -7.41
CA SER A 35 -4.61 -10.90 -7.01
C SER A 35 -4.63 -9.37 -7.07
N GLY A 36 -5.78 -8.79 -7.54
CA GLY A 36 -6.06 -7.37 -7.48
C GLY A 36 -4.80 -6.53 -7.71
N LEU A 37 -4.41 -6.33 -8.97
CA LEU A 37 -3.71 -5.09 -9.27
C LEU A 37 -4.58 -3.99 -8.66
N PRO A 38 -4.08 -3.22 -7.69
CA PRO A 38 -4.91 -2.32 -6.93
C PRO A 38 -5.58 -1.34 -7.89
N THR A 39 -6.89 -1.46 -8.04
CA THR A 39 -7.69 -0.46 -8.73
C THR A 39 -7.43 0.91 -8.08
N LYS A 40 -7.64 2.00 -8.79
CA LYS A 40 -7.52 3.34 -8.22
C LYS A 40 -8.20 3.45 -6.84
N LYS A 41 -9.42 2.90 -6.71
CA LYS A 41 -10.18 2.87 -5.45
C LYS A 41 -9.50 2.10 -4.32
N GLN A 42 -8.84 0.99 -4.64
CA GLN A 42 -8.09 0.22 -3.64
C GLN A 42 -6.84 0.95 -3.19
N LYS A 43 -6.14 1.61 -4.12
CA LYS A 43 -4.98 2.48 -3.78
C LYS A 43 -5.39 3.64 -2.88
N GLU A 44 -6.53 4.28 -3.15
CA GLU A 44 -7.07 5.35 -2.32
C GLU A 44 -7.41 4.84 -0.92
N LYS A 45 -8.09 3.71 -0.79
CA LYS A 45 -8.39 3.08 0.50
C LYS A 45 -7.12 2.71 1.29
N VAL A 46 -6.12 2.16 0.63
CA VAL A 46 -4.83 1.85 1.25
C VAL A 46 -4.14 3.14 1.71
N ARG A 47 -4.17 4.19 0.90
CA ARG A 47 -3.60 5.49 1.24
C ARG A 47 -4.28 6.12 2.46
N GLU A 48 -5.61 6.19 2.47
CA GLU A 48 -6.39 6.70 3.61
C GLU A 48 -6.10 5.90 4.88
N TRP A 49 -6.04 4.59 4.77
CA TRP A 49 -5.69 3.73 5.88
C TRP A 49 -4.26 3.97 6.38
N LEU A 50 -3.29 4.14 5.46
CA LEU A 50 -1.90 4.44 5.81
C LEU A 50 -1.77 5.78 6.53
N VAL A 51 -2.49 6.81 6.11
CA VAL A 51 -2.54 8.12 6.81
C VAL A 51 -3.03 7.92 8.24
N TRP A 52 -4.13 7.20 8.43
CA TRP A 52 -4.66 6.89 9.75
C TRP A 52 -3.66 6.06 10.58
N ALA A 53 -3.02 5.06 10.00
CA ALA A 53 -2.01 4.23 10.67
C ALA A 53 -0.77 5.05 11.08
N CYS A 54 -0.32 5.99 10.25
CA CYS A 54 0.75 6.92 10.58
C CYS A 54 0.39 7.81 11.77
N ILE A 55 -0.82 8.35 11.81
CA ILE A 55 -1.33 9.15 12.94
C ILE A 55 -1.37 8.32 14.21
N LYS A 56 -1.85 7.09 14.13
CA LYS A 56 -1.91 6.15 15.25
C LYS A 56 -0.51 5.76 15.77
N ALA A 57 0.42 5.50 14.87
CA ALA A 57 1.81 5.22 15.20
C ALA A 57 2.50 6.44 15.84
N GLU A 58 2.20 7.65 15.36
CA GLU A 58 2.70 8.89 15.95
C GLU A 58 2.21 9.06 17.39
N LYS A 59 0.92 8.80 17.64
CA LYS A 59 0.36 8.85 18.99
C LYS A 59 1.00 7.82 19.94
N LYS A 60 1.26 6.61 19.45
CA LYS A 60 1.80 5.51 20.25
C LYS A 60 3.29 5.69 20.57
N LEU A 61 4.07 6.12 19.59
CA LEU A 61 5.53 6.13 19.65
C LEU A 61 6.13 7.53 19.79
N GLN A 62 5.36 8.59 19.63
CA GLN A 62 5.72 10.01 19.75
C GLN A 62 7.16 10.37 19.38
N SER A 63 8.08 10.33 20.36
CA SER A 63 9.49 10.71 20.19
C SER A 63 10.38 9.63 19.59
N ASP A 64 9.86 8.42 19.35
CA ASP A 64 10.65 7.31 18.81
C ASP A 64 11.05 7.50 17.35
N THR A 65 12.07 6.78 16.93
CA THR A 65 12.66 6.92 15.61
C THR A 65 11.68 6.54 14.49
N GLY A 66 11.86 7.17 13.32
CA GLY A 66 11.03 6.89 12.15
C GLY A 66 11.06 5.42 11.71
N LYS A 67 12.15 4.69 11.97
CA LYS A 67 12.25 3.24 11.68
C LYS A 67 11.28 2.41 12.51
N LEU A 68 11.13 2.71 13.81
CA LEU A 68 10.17 2.03 14.68
C LEU A 68 8.73 2.34 14.27
N LYS A 69 8.45 3.58 13.91
CA LYS A 69 7.13 3.99 13.39
C LYS A 69 6.79 3.28 12.08
N LEU A 70 7.75 3.17 11.16
CA LEU A 70 7.57 2.45 9.90
C LEU A 70 7.27 0.97 10.15
N ARG A 71 7.99 0.33 11.06
CA ARG A 71 7.75 -1.06 11.41
C ARG A 71 6.39 -1.28 12.04
N GLU A 72 5.97 -0.41 12.95
CA GLU A 72 4.64 -0.47 13.56
C GLU A 72 3.53 -0.35 12.50
N VAL A 73 3.67 0.57 11.56
CA VAL A 73 2.73 0.72 10.44
C VAL A 73 2.71 -0.52 9.57
N TYR A 74 3.87 -1.11 9.29
CA TYR A 74 3.98 -2.35 8.52
C TYR A 74 3.31 -3.54 9.21
N ASP A 75 3.54 -3.71 10.51
CA ASP A 75 2.92 -4.78 11.31
C ASP A 75 1.39 -4.62 11.35
N MET A 76 0.91 -3.38 11.52
CA MET A 76 -0.53 -3.09 11.43
C MET A 76 -1.10 -3.39 10.04
N PHE A 77 -0.36 -3.06 8.98
CA PHE A 77 -0.77 -3.34 7.60
C PHE A 77 -0.90 -4.83 7.32
N CYS A 78 0.08 -5.62 7.76
CA CYS A 78 0.06 -7.08 7.63
C CYS A 78 -1.05 -7.74 8.45
N ALA A 79 -1.49 -7.12 9.53
CA ALA A 79 -2.57 -7.61 10.38
C ALA A 79 -3.97 -7.42 9.76
N VAL A 80 -4.12 -6.51 8.79
CA VAL A 80 -5.41 -6.27 8.14
C VAL A 80 -5.68 -7.34 7.09
N PRO A 81 -6.74 -8.17 7.23
CA PRO A 81 -7.01 -9.26 6.30
C PRO A 81 -7.19 -8.81 4.85
N ALA A 82 -7.80 -7.65 4.63
CA ALA A 82 -8.03 -7.08 3.31
C ALA A 82 -6.74 -6.70 2.57
N PHE A 83 -5.64 -6.48 3.28
CA PHE A 83 -4.36 -6.06 2.72
C PHE A 83 -3.31 -7.16 2.63
N LYS A 84 -3.61 -8.38 3.11
CA LYS A 84 -2.67 -9.52 3.06
C LYS A 84 -2.14 -9.78 1.65
N TRP A 85 -3.00 -9.69 0.64
CA TRP A 85 -2.62 -9.88 -0.75
C TRP A 85 -1.70 -8.77 -1.28
N VAL A 86 -1.97 -7.54 -0.88
CA VAL A 86 -1.14 -6.39 -1.23
C VAL A 86 0.25 -6.53 -0.59
N ALA A 87 0.32 -6.96 0.67
CA ALA A 87 1.57 -7.18 1.38
C ALA A 87 2.46 -8.26 0.73
N VAL A 88 1.86 -9.26 0.06
CA VAL A 88 2.60 -10.30 -0.67
C VAL A 88 3.14 -9.78 -2.01
N VAL A 89 2.41 -8.89 -2.68
CA VAL A 89 2.73 -8.42 -4.04
C VAL A 89 3.70 -7.24 -4.04
N ILE A 90 3.59 -6.33 -3.07
CA ILE A 90 4.47 -5.16 -3.00
C ILE A 90 5.77 -5.44 -2.27
N SER A 91 6.87 -4.88 -2.80
CA SER A 91 8.14 -4.89 -2.10
C SER A 91 8.10 -3.97 -0.88
N PHE A 92 8.92 -4.29 0.14
CA PHE A 92 9.06 -3.43 1.33
C PHE A 92 9.47 -1.99 0.97
N LYS A 93 10.34 -1.84 -0.03
CA LYS A 93 10.78 -0.53 -0.53
C LYS A 93 9.62 0.30 -1.12
N GLN A 94 8.70 -0.34 -1.80
CA GLN A 94 7.51 0.33 -2.34
C GLN A 94 6.51 0.68 -1.23
N PHE A 95 6.37 -0.18 -0.24
CA PHE A 95 5.59 0.09 0.96
C PHE A 95 6.15 1.29 1.74
N GLU A 96 7.48 1.34 1.93
CA GLU A 96 8.17 2.47 2.57
C GLU A 96 7.89 3.80 1.87
N LYS A 97 7.88 3.81 0.53
CA LYS A 97 7.50 4.99 -0.27
C LYS A 97 6.05 5.41 0.00
N TRP A 98 5.12 4.47 0.02
CA TRP A 98 3.72 4.76 0.31
C TRP A 98 3.50 5.31 1.73
N VAL A 99 4.23 4.76 2.70
CA VAL A 99 4.21 5.26 4.08
C VAL A 99 4.80 6.67 4.15
N SER A 100 5.88 6.94 3.43
CA SER A 100 6.48 8.28 3.36
C SER A 100 5.49 9.31 2.82
N ASP A 101 4.79 9.00 1.73
CA ASP A 101 3.76 9.87 1.15
C ASP A 101 2.58 10.08 2.13
N ALA A 102 2.14 9.01 2.78
CA ALA A 102 1.08 9.06 3.78
C ALA A 102 1.49 9.87 5.02
N LEU A 103 2.75 9.77 5.42
CA LEU A 103 3.29 10.52 6.56
C LEU A 103 3.30 12.04 6.29
N VAL A 104 3.64 12.46 5.08
CA VAL A 104 3.57 13.88 4.68
C VAL A 104 2.12 14.38 4.78
N GLU A 105 1.16 13.60 4.31
CA GLU A 105 -0.25 13.95 4.41
C GLU A 105 -0.75 13.97 5.86
N ALA A 106 -0.35 12.99 6.67
CA ALA A 106 -0.66 12.95 8.10
C ALA A 106 -0.10 14.18 8.84
N LYS A 107 1.12 14.59 8.54
CA LYS A 107 1.72 15.82 9.10
C LYS A 107 0.93 17.08 8.71
N LYS A 108 0.49 17.18 7.46
CA LYS A 108 -0.36 18.29 7.01
C LYS A 108 -1.69 18.33 7.76
N MET A 109 -2.32 17.17 7.97
CA MET A 109 -3.55 17.07 8.75
C MET A 109 -3.34 17.47 10.21
N LEU A 110 -2.26 17.03 10.86
CA LEU A 110 -1.92 17.40 12.22
C LEU A 110 -1.61 18.90 12.37
N ALA A 111 -0.96 19.50 11.37
CA ALA A 111 -0.67 20.92 11.38
C ALA A 111 -1.92 21.80 11.17
N SER A 112 -2.94 21.31 10.44
CA SER A 112 -4.16 22.05 10.11
C SER A 112 -5.33 21.78 11.06
N ASN A 113 -5.35 20.65 11.75
CA ASN A 113 -6.44 20.22 12.63
C ASN A 113 -5.98 20.19 14.09
N LYS A 114 -6.34 21.24 14.83
CA LYS A 114 -5.98 21.40 16.25
C LYS A 114 -6.50 20.25 17.12
N THR A 115 -7.75 19.85 16.94
CA THR A 115 -8.37 18.77 17.71
C THR A 115 -7.65 17.43 17.52
N LEU A 116 -7.26 17.14 16.28
CA LEU A 116 -6.49 15.92 15.96
C LEU A 116 -5.09 15.99 16.58
N ALA A 117 -4.42 17.12 16.51
CA ALA A 117 -3.12 17.33 17.12
C ALA A 117 -3.17 17.20 18.65
N GLU A 118 -4.18 17.74 19.29
CA GLU A 118 -4.41 17.58 20.73
C GLU A 118 -4.64 16.11 21.10
N TYR A 119 -5.38 15.38 20.30
CA TYR A 119 -5.59 13.94 20.49
C TYR A 119 -4.30 13.12 20.44
N VAL A 120 -3.39 13.48 19.51
CA VAL A 120 -2.12 12.77 19.30
C VAL A 120 -1.06 13.15 20.32
N TYR A 121 -0.87 14.45 20.56
CA TYR A 121 0.25 14.98 21.36
C TYR A 121 -0.12 15.44 22.76
N GLY A 122 -1.40 15.62 23.05
CA GLY A 122 -1.88 16.04 24.37
C GLY A 122 -1.24 17.36 24.82
N VAL A 123 -0.59 17.36 25.98
CA VAL A 123 0.04 18.55 26.59
C VAL A 123 1.15 19.17 25.73
N ASN A 124 1.81 18.38 24.90
CA ASN A 124 2.93 18.81 24.07
C ASN A 124 2.50 19.30 22.66
N VAL A 125 1.21 19.48 22.43
CA VAL A 125 0.65 19.77 21.10
C VAL A 125 1.30 20.98 20.42
N GLU A 126 1.49 22.08 21.12
CA GLU A 126 2.03 23.33 20.52
C GLU A 126 3.47 23.14 20.05
N LYS A 127 4.30 22.48 20.87
CA LYS A 127 5.70 22.19 20.54
C LYS A 127 5.84 21.25 19.36
N GLU A 128 5.05 20.19 19.32
CA GLU A 128 5.09 19.19 18.25
C GLU A 128 4.52 19.71 16.94
N VAL A 129 3.42 20.48 16.99
CA VAL A 129 2.85 21.15 15.82
C VAL A 129 3.82 22.17 15.22
N ALA A 130 4.54 22.94 16.06
CA ALA A 130 5.57 23.88 15.60
C ALA A 130 6.70 23.17 14.85
N LYS A 131 7.17 22.04 15.36
CA LYS A 131 8.18 21.20 14.69
C LYS A 131 7.69 20.67 13.34
N ILE A 132 6.44 20.20 13.28
CA ILE A 132 5.85 19.69 12.05
C ILE A 132 5.75 20.80 10.99
N LYS A 133 5.32 21.98 11.36
CA LYS A 133 5.26 23.12 10.44
C LYS A 133 6.63 23.49 9.89
N GLU A 134 7.66 23.55 10.75
CA GLU A 134 9.04 23.79 10.32
C GLU A 134 9.54 22.71 9.36
N GLN A 135 9.24 21.42 9.62
CA GLN A 135 9.60 20.32 8.72
C GLN A 135 8.90 20.41 7.37
N LEU A 136 7.62 20.79 7.35
CA LEU A 136 6.86 20.96 6.11
C LEU A 136 7.40 22.15 5.28
N GLU A 137 7.74 23.26 5.91
CA GLU A 137 8.35 24.42 5.24
C GLU A 137 9.69 24.05 4.61
N LYS A 138 10.58 23.39 5.35
CA LYS A 138 11.87 22.89 4.81
C LYS A 138 11.69 21.90 3.65
N SER A 139 10.67 21.08 3.67
CA SER A 139 10.39 20.14 2.58
C SER A 139 9.87 20.83 1.32
N VAL A 140 9.17 21.94 1.47
CA VAL A 140 8.72 22.77 0.33
C VAL A 140 9.88 23.57 -0.27
N GLU A 141 10.76 24.12 0.56
CA GLU A 141 11.96 24.85 0.09
C GLU A 141 12.97 23.94 -0.63
N ALA A 142 13.06 22.67 -0.22
CA ALA A 142 13.94 21.67 -0.85
C ALA A 142 13.39 21.08 -2.17
N ALA A 143 12.12 21.31 -2.47
CA ALA A 143 11.48 20.89 -3.71
C ALA A 143 11.52 22.01 -4.75
#